data_b341aadd618e87046df25c4320b34f8f
#
_entry.id   b341aadd618e87046df25c4320b34f8f
#
_cell.length_a   1.000
_cell.length_b   1.000
_cell.length_c   1.000
_cell.angle_alpha   90.00
_cell.angle_beta   90.00
_cell.angle_gamma   90.00
#
_symmetry.space_group_name_H-M   'P 1'
#
loop_
_entity.id
_entity.type
_entity.pdbx_description
1 polymer ?
#
loop_
_entity_poly.entity_id
_entity_poly.type
_entity_poly.pdbx_seq_one_letter_code
_entity_poly.pdbx_strand_id
1 'polypeptide(L)'
;MDFFPMLSSLVSRCSAALALGAAAFFAPALQAAEKAFAPAIVYDFGGKFDRSFNQSASEGAEKFKKDTGVAFREFEITNAAQREQAMAQLAKRGASIIVAVGFTQASAVEKVAKQFPDVKFTIIDAVVDLPNVQSINFREQESSFLCGMAAALVSKTGKVGFVGGMDIPLIRKFALGYTEGVKFVNPAAEVFQNMTGTTPAAWGDPTKGAELAKSQFGRGADVIFHAAGATGIGVMQAAKDAGKLSIGCDSNQNYLHPGSVLTSAVKGVSVAVYKAFSDAKAGTWKPGQLFLGLAENGVDYSLDEFNRKLITPEIEAKLRQAKADIIAGKIKVTEYKAQ
;
A
#
# COMPACT_ATOMS: atom_id res chain seq x y z
N MET A 1 -37.11 61.42 -75.14
CA MET A 1 -36.55 60.99 -76.41
C MET A 1 -36.20 59.54 -76.20
N ASP A 2 -37.20 58.65 -76.50
CA ASP A 2 -37.32 57.97 -77.78
C ASP A 2 -36.12 57.04 -78.00
N PHE A 3 -36.22 55.76 -78.21
CA PHE A 3 -37.11 54.89 -78.94
C PHE A 3 -36.83 53.41 -78.57
N PHE A 4 -37.88 52.64 -78.37
CA PHE A 4 -38.00 51.22 -78.70
C PHE A 4 -37.70 50.97 -80.19
N PRO A 5 -37.52 49.76 -80.77
CA PRO A 5 -38.18 48.49 -80.41
C PRO A 5 -37.40 47.16 -80.77
N MET A 6 -38.07 46.12 -80.32
CA MET A 6 -38.47 44.87 -81.02
C MET A 6 -37.52 43.69 -81.29
N LEU A 7 -37.96 42.61 -80.73
CA LEU A 7 -38.40 41.31 -81.29
C LEU A 7 -37.33 40.44 -81.98
N SER A 8 -37.19 39.23 -81.59
CA SER A 8 -37.81 37.97 -82.00
C SER A 8 -37.11 36.75 -81.44
N SER A 9 -37.78 35.94 -80.71
CA SER A 9 -38.26 34.56 -80.97
C SER A 9 -37.24 33.58 -81.58
N LEU A 10 -37.00 32.48 -80.90
CA LEU A 10 -37.42 31.13 -81.26
C LEU A 10 -36.75 30.04 -80.40
N VAL A 11 -37.59 29.32 -79.73
CA VAL A 11 -37.76 27.86 -79.72
C VAL A 11 -36.66 26.93 -79.29
N SER A 12 -37.00 26.31 -78.20
CA SER A 12 -37.00 24.87 -77.99
C SER A 12 -35.67 24.09 -78.04
N ARG A 13 -35.32 23.47 -76.88
CA ARG A 13 -35.27 22.01 -76.76
C ARG A 13 -35.07 21.58 -75.32
N CYS A 14 -35.95 20.69 -74.92
CA CYS A 14 -35.86 19.92 -73.67
C CYS A 14 -34.55 19.15 -73.58
N SER A 15 -33.93 19.16 -72.41
CA SER A 15 -33.09 18.04 -71.90
C SER A 15 -33.27 17.92 -70.41
N ALA A 16 -34.01 16.90 -70.02
CA ALA A 16 -34.17 16.47 -68.63
C ALA A 16 -32.83 15.92 -68.13
N ALA A 17 -32.21 16.62 -67.23
CA ALA A 17 -31.09 16.04 -66.45
C ALA A 17 -31.66 15.53 -65.13
N LEU A 18 -31.70 14.20 -64.95
CA LEU A 18 -31.95 13.53 -63.70
C LEU A 18 -30.83 13.89 -62.70
N ALA A 19 -31.14 14.68 -61.70
CA ALA A 19 -30.29 14.87 -60.53
C ALA A 19 -30.57 13.70 -59.58
N LEU A 20 -29.71 12.66 -59.60
CA LEU A 20 -29.65 11.68 -58.50
C LEU A 20 -29.09 12.37 -57.25
N GLY A 21 -29.99 12.72 -56.36
CA GLY A 21 -29.61 13.13 -55.02
C GLY A 21 -29.06 11.96 -54.22
N ALA A 22 -27.73 11.90 -54.08
CA ALA A 22 -27.09 11.02 -53.09
C ALA A 22 -27.40 11.54 -51.71
N ALA A 23 -28.46 11.03 -51.07
CA ALA A 23 -28.69 11.19 -49.65
C ALA A 23 -27.60 10.42 -48.90
N ALA A 24 -26.52 11.11 -48.53
CA ALA A 24 -25.54 10.58 -47.58
C ALA A 24 -26.24 10.41 -46.20
N PHE A 25 -26.61 9.17 -45.90
CA PHE A 25 -27.02 8.80 -44.55
C PHE A 25 -25.83 9.00 -43.65
N PHE A 26 -25.73 10.16 -42.99
CA PHE A 26 -24.93 10.33 -41.77
C PHE A 26 -25.58 9.48 -40.68
N ALA A 27 -25.18 8.22 -40.58
CA ALA A 27 -25.42 7.46 -39.37
C ALA A 27 -24.62 8.14 -38.24
N PRO A 28 -25.25 8.65 -37.17
CA PRO A 28 -24.50 9.09 -36.02
C PRO A 28 -23.76 7.86 -35.51
N ALA A 29 -22.43 7.86 -35.62
CA ALA A 29 -21.60 6.92 -34.89
C ALA A 29 -21.96 7.10 -33.38
N LEU A 30 -22.68 6.13 -32.85
CA LEU A 30 -22.89 6.03 -31.38
C LEU A 30 -21.50 5.82 -30.81
N GLN A 31 -20.82 6.91 -30.51
CA GLN A 31 -19.59 6.88 -29.75
C GLN A 31 -19.99 6.39 -28.35
N ALA A 32 -19.76 5.09 -28.08
CA ALA A 32 -19.96 4.53 -26.78
C ALA A 32 -19.19 5.44 -25.81
N ALA A 33 -19.91 6.14 -24.94
CA ALA A 33 -19.30 7.03 -23.98
C ALA A 33 -18.26 6.20 -23.19
N GLU A 34 -17.00 6.57 -23.32
CA GLU A 34 -15.92 5.89 -22.66
C GLU A 34 -16.23 5.88 -21.16
N LYS A 35 -16.36 4.69 -20.58
CA LYS A 35 -16.77 4.54 -19.18
C LYS A 35 -15.76 5.27 -18.31
N ALA A 36 -16.20 6.29 -17.61
CA ALA A 36 -15.33 7.10 -16.77
C ALA A 36 -14.52 6.21 -15.79
N PHE A 37 -13.23 6.48 -15.66
CA PHE A 37 -12.37 5.75 -14.75
C PHE A 37 -12.83 5.96 -13.30
N ALA A 38 -13.14 4.88 -12.61
CA ALA A 38 -13.74 4.87 -11.28
C ALA A 38 -12.96 3.92 -10.34
N PRO A 39 -11.87 4.37 -9.73
CA PRO A 39 -11.10 3.55 -8.80
C PRO A 39 -11.82 3.39 -7.46
N ALA A 40 -11.55 2.29 -6.77
CA ALA A 40 -12.07 2.01 -5.45
C ALA A 40 -11.02 1.33 -4.56
N ILE A 41 -11.15 1.50 -3.24
CA ILE A 41 -10.28 0.90 -2.24
C ILE A 41 -11.11 0.31 -1.10
N VAL A 42 -10.68 -0.84 -0.59
CA VAL A 42 -11.29 -1.51 0.57
C VAL A 42 -10.21 -1.70 1.62
N TYR A 43 -10.36 -1.02 2.76
CA TYR A 43 -9.44 -1.11 3.89
C TYR A 43 -9.75 -2.32 4.76
N ASP A 44 -8.72 -2.89 5.42
CA ASP A 44 -8.85 -4.00 6.34
C ASP A 44 -9.15 -3.52 7.77
N PHE A 45 -9.20 -4.47 8.70
CA PHE A 45 -9.36 -4.19 10.13
C PHE A 45 -8.27 -3.26 10.68
N GLY A 46 -8.61 -2.54 11.75
CA GLY A 46 -7.75 -1.52 12.36
C GLY A 46 -8.21 -0.10 12.05
N GLY A 47 -9.07 0.04 11.02
CA GLY A 47 -9.60 1.34 10.58
C GLY A 47 -8.64 2.13 9.69
N LYS A 48 -9.19 3.01 8.87
CA LYS A 48 -8.45 3.85 7.91
C LYS A 48 -7.34 4.69 8.55
N PHE A 49 -7.54 5.12 9.79
CA PHE A 49 -6.64 6.03 10.52
C PHE A 49 -5.79 5.31 11.56
N ASP A 50 -5.33 4.09 11.25
CA ASP A 50 -4.50 3.26 12.14
C ASP A 50 -3.08 3.79 12.38
N ARG A 51 -2.71 4.91 11.75
CA ARG A 51 -1.37 5.50 11.74
C ARG A 51 -0.29 4.59 11.14
N SER A 52 -0.66 3.53 10.44
CA SER A 52 0.19 2.48 9.93
C SER A 52 -0.23 2.05 8.52
N PHE A 53 -0.69 0.82 8.36
CA PHE A 53 -0.95 0.13 7.10
C PHE A 53 -2.13 0.72 6.29
N ASN A 54 -3.32 0.83 6.90
CA ASN A 54 -4.50 1.35 6.21
C ASN A 54 -4.36 2.86 5.93
N GLN A 55 -3.79 3.61 6.86
CA GLN A 55 -3.54 5.04 6.64
C GLN A 55 -2.58 5.24 5.47
N SER A 56 -1.49 4.46 5.38
CA SER A 56 -0.57 4.51 4.25
C SER A 56 -1.28 4.23 2.92
N ALA A 57 -2.17 3.24 2.89
CA ALA A 57 -2.99 2.96 1.69
C ALA A 57 -3.88 4.15 1.31
N SER A 58 -4.54 4.76 2.30
CA SER A 58 -5.38 5.94 2.12
C SER A 58 -4.59 7.13 1.56
N GLU A 59 -3.40 7.38 2.09
CA GLU A 59 -2.52 8.45 1.61
C GLU A 59 -2.16 8.28 0.13
N GLY A 60 -1.95 7.04 -0.33
CA GLY A 60 -1.73 6.73 -1.73
C GLY A 60 -2.94 7.05 -2.62
N ALA A 61 -4.14 6.70 -2.17
CA ALA A 61 -5.38 6.99 -2.87
C ALA A 61 -5.69 8.51 -2.91
N GLU A 62 -5.50 9.21 -1.79
CA GLU A 62 -5.69 10.67 -1.72
C GLU A 62 -4.65 11.42 -2.57
N LYS A 63 -3.39 10.94 -2.60
CA LYS A 63 -2.37 11.49 -3.50
C LYS A 63 -2.78 11.33 -4.96
N PHE A 64 -3.29 10.16 -5.36
CA PHE A 64 -3.80 9.94 -6.71
C PHE A 64 -4.93 10.91 -7.05
N LYS A 65 -5.91 11.08 -6.16
CA LYS A 65 -7.01 12.03 -6.32
C LYS A 65 -6.50 13.48 -6.45
N LYS A 66 -5.54 13.87 -5.63
CA LYS A 66 -4.93 15.21 -5.65
C LYS A 66 -4.24 15.47 -6.99
N ASP A 67 -3.45 14.51 -7.49
CA ASP A 67 -2.63 14.68 -8.68
C ASP A 67 -3.45 14.59 -9.98
N THR A 68 -4.56 13.85 -9.98
CA THR A 68 -5.34 13.57 -11.20
C THR A 68 -6.72 14.20 -11.25
N GLY A 69 -7.24 14.69 -10.12
CA GLY A 69 -8.63 15.15 -9.98
C GLY A 69 -9.67 14.01 -9.97
N VAL A 70 -9.25 12.74 -10.12
CA VAL A 70 -10.17 11.59 -10.15
C VAL A 70 -10.53 11.17 -8.74
N ALA A 71 -11.82 11.25 -8.41
CA ALA A 71 -12.33 10.74 -7.14
C ALA A 71 -12.31 9.21 -7.10
N PHE A 72 -12.12 8.64 -5.91
CA PHE A 72 -12.23 7.22 -5.66
C PHE A 72 -13.35 6.93 -4.65
N ARG A 73 -13.81 5.67 -4.65
CA ARG A 73 -14.74 5.17 -3.63
C ARG A 73 -13.94 4.36 -2.61
N GLU A 74 -14.40 4.39 -1.36
CA GLU A 74 -13.73 3.66 -0.30
C GLU A 74 -14.72 2.91 0.59
N PHE A 75 -14.25 1.85 1.23
CA PHE A 75 -15.00 1.07 2.20
C PHE A 75 -14.07 0.57 3.30
N GLU A 76 -14.47 0.71 4.56
CA GLU A 76 -13.75 0.18 5.72
C GLU A 76 -14.43 -1.09 6.21
N ILE A 77 -13.65 -2.16 6.34
CA ILE A 77 -14.15 -3.44 6.88
C ILE A 77 -14.18 -3.38 8.39
N THR A 78 -15.37 -3.53 8.94
CA THR A 78 -15.59 -3.65 10.39
C THR A 78 -16.02 -5.07 10.80
N ASN A 79 -16.45 -5.87 9.83
CA ASN A 79 -16.85 -7.26 10.00
C ASN A 79 -16.38 -8.09 8.80
N ALA A 80 -15.85 -9.28 9.06
CA ALA A 80 -15.30 -10.16 8.01
C ALA A 80 -16.32 -10.50 6.90
N ALA A 81 -17.61 -10.62 7.22
CA ALA A 81 -18.65 -10.91 6.25
C ALA A 81 -18.89 -9.78 5.23
N GLN A 82 -18.44 -8.56 5.53
CA GLN A 82 -18.62 -7.42 4.63
C GLN A 82 -17.67 -7.45 3.41
N ARG A 83 -16.55 -8.18 3.48
CA ARG A 83 -15.49 -8.13 2.47
C ARG A 83 -16.00 -8.42 1.07
N GLU A 84 -16.62 -9.57 0.89
CA GLU A 84 -17.16 -10.01 -0.42
C GLU A 84 -18.28 -9.08 -0.90
N GLN A 85 -19.21 -8.73 -0.01
CA GLN A 85 -20.32 -7.85 -0.35
C GLN A 85 -19.87 -6.44 -0.77
N ALA A 86 -18.93 -5.84 -0.03
CA ALA A 86 -18.42 -4.51 -0.33
C ALA A 86 -17.72 -4.47 -1.70
N MET A 87 -16.84 -5.44 -1.97
CA MET A 87 -16.15 -5.54 -3.27
C MET A 87 -17.13 -5.76 -4.42
N ALA A 88 -18.10 -6.68 -4.26
CA ALA A 88 -19.10 -6.95 -5.28
C ALA A 88 -19.99 -5.74 -5.55
N GLN A 89 -20.35 -4.96 -4.53
CA GLN A 89 -21.10 -3.71 -4.71
C GLN A 89 -20.28 -2.65 -5.44
N LEU A 90 -19.00 -2.49 -5.13
CA LEU A 90 -18.12 -1.56 -5.83
C LEU A 90 -17.99 -1.96 -7.32
N ALA A 91 -17.79 -3.25 -7.60
CA ALA A 91 -17.75 -3.77 -8.96
C ALA A 91 -19.06 -3.53 -9.74
N LYS A 92 -20.22 -3.87 -9.14
CA LYS A 92 -21.56 -3.62 -9.72
C LYS A 92 -21.80 -2.13 -10.02
N ARG A 93 -21.26 -1.24 -9.18
CA ARG A 93 -21.35 0.21 -9.39
C ARG A 93 -20.34 0.73 -10.41
N GLY A 94 -19.65 -0.17 -11.11
CA GLY A 94 -18.77 0.16 -12.23
C GLY A 94 -17.38 0.58 -11.85
N ALA A 95 -16.84 0.08 -10.72
CA ALA A 95 -15.42 0.28 -10.42
C ALA A 95 -14.55 -0.25 -11.57
N SER A 96 -13.56 0.55 -12.00
CA SER A 96 -12.58 0.16 -13.03
C SER A 96 -11.45 -0.67 -12.43
N ILE A 97 -11.11 -0.38 -11.19
CA ILE A 97 -10.15 -1.10 -10.36
C ILE A 97 -10.60 -1.05 -8.90
N ILE A 98 -10.38 -2.13 -8.18
CA ILE A 98 -10.58 -2.23 -6.73
C ILE A 98 -9.26 -2.64 -6.10
N VAL A 99 -8.71 -1.80 -5.22
CA VAL A 99 -7.56 -2.15 -4.38
C VAL A 99 -8.07 -2.71 -3.06
N ALA A 100 -7.74 -3.95 -2.76
CA ALA A 100 -8.03 -4.63 -1.50
C ALA A 100 -6.79 -4.57 -0.61
N VAL A 101 -6.91 -3.89 0.52
CA VAL A 101 -5.80 -3.66 1.45
C VAL A 101 -5.79 -4.75 2.50
N GLY A 102 -4.77 -5.64 2.48
CA GLY A 102 -4.57 -6.65 3.50
C GLY A 102 -4.92 -8.09 3.09
N PHE A 103 -4.13 -9.02 3.63
CA PHE A 103 -4.18 -10.45 3.32
C PHE A 103 -5.52 -11.11 3.62
N THR A 104 -6.25 -10.61 4.61
CA THR A 104 -7.54 -11.18 5.04
C THR A 104 -8.61 -11.08 3.96
N GLN A 105 -8.39 -10.27 2.92
CA GLN A 105 -9.30 -10.04 1.81
C GLN A 105 -9.11 -11.04 0.65
N ALA A 106 -8.09 -11.91 0.69
CA ALA A 106 -7.73 -12.78 -0.42
C ALA A 106 -8.90 -13.65 -0.94
N SER A 107 -9.63 -14.30 -0.04
CA SER A 107 -10.79 -15.14 -0.43
C SER A 107 -11.92 -14.32 -1.06
N ALA A 108 -12.15 -13.10 -0.58
CA ALA A 108 -13.16 -12.21 -1.15
C ALA A 108 -12.74 -11.71 -2.53
N VAL A 109 -11.46 -11.32 -2.69
CA VAL A 109 -10.91 -10.93 -4.01
C VAL A 109 -11.03 -12.08 -4.99
N GLU A 110 -10.65 -13.30 -4.60
CA GLU A 110 -10.73 -14.47 -5.48
C GLU A 110 -12.17 -14.73 -5.98
N LYS A 111 -13.14 -14.67 -5.09
CA LYS A 111 -14.55 -14.88 -5.44
C LYS A 111 -15.10 -13.77 -6.33
N VAL A 112 -14.86 -12.51 -5.95
CA VAL A 112 -15.43 -11.37 -6.66
C VAL A 112 -14.73 -11.14 -8.01
N ALA A 113 -13.42 -11.35 -8.10
CA ALA A 113 -12.70 -11.22 -9.36
C ALA A 113 -13.19 -12.23 -10.43
N LYS A 114 -13.54 -13.46 -10.02
CA LYS A 114 -14.18 -14.45 -10.92
C LYS A 114 -15.55 -14.01 -11.43
N GLN A 115 -16.33 -13.27 -10.61
CA GLN A 115 -17.65 -12.77 -10.98
C GLN A 115 -17.60 -11.53 -11.88
N PHE A 116 -16.52 -10.76 -11.80
CA PHE A 116 -16.33 -9.49 -12.51
C PHE A 116 -15.02 -9.48 -13.29
N PRO A 117 -14.91 -10.28 -14.39
CA PRO A 117 -13.64 -10.45 -15.11
C PRO A 117 -13.14 -9.17 -15.78
N ASP A 118 -14.00 -8.20 -16.06
CA ASP A 118 -13.65 -6.91 -16.66
C ASP A 118 -13.15 -5.87 -15.62
N VAL A 119 -13.31 -6.15 -14.32
CA VAL A 119 -12.82 -5.29 -13.25
C VAL A 119 -11.40 -5.72 -12.87
N LYS A 120 -10.49 -4.77 -12.76
CA LYS A 120 -9.14 -5.00 -12.25
C LYS A 120 -9.16 -5.06 -10.73
N PHE A 121 -8.41 -5.99 -10.17
CA PHE A 121 -8.21 -6.07 -8.71
C PHE A 121 -6.73 -5.99 -8.40
N THR A 122 -6.36 -5.20 -7.40
CA THR A 122 -5.04 -5.25 -6.79
C THR A 122 -5.20 -5.63 -5.34
N ILE A 123 -4.51 -6.69 -4.89
CA ILE A 123 -4.49 -7.09 -3.49
C ILE A 123 -3.11 -6.84 -2.90
N ILE A 124 -3.07 -6.34 -1.66
CA ILE A 124 -1.84 -6.08 -0.91
C ILE A 124 -1.69 -7.14 0.18
N ASP A 125 -0.48 -7.70 0.31
CA ASP A 125 -0.07 -8.71 1.31
C ASP A 125 -0.70 -10.11 1.12
N ALA A 126 -1.17 -10.41 -0.07
CA ALA A 126 -1.60 -11.77 -0.40
C ALA A 126 -1.34 -12.09 -1.87
N VAL A 127 -1.41 -13.37 -2.21
CA VAL A 127 -1.35 -13.85 -3.59
C VAL A 127 -2.71 -14.43 -3.98
N VAL A 128 -3.28 -13.89 -5.07
CA VAL A 128 -4.47 -14.41 -5.74
C VAL A 128 -4.14 -14.52 -7.22
N ASP A 129 -4.06 -15.75 -7.71
CA ASP A 129 -3.64 -16.05 -9.09
C ASP A 129 -4.85 -16.09 -10.03
N LEU A 130 -5.23 -14.92 -10.55
CA LEU A 130 -6.31 -14.74 -11.50
C LEU A 130 -5.92 -13.72 -12.59
N PRO A 131 -6.45 -13.82 -13.81
CA PRO A 131 -6.04 -12.99 -14.96
C PRO A 131 -6.37 -11.50 -14.79
N ASN A 132 -7.24 -11.13 -13.87
CA ASN A 132 -7.63 -9.77 -13.55
C ASN A 132 -7.20 -9.34 -12.13
N VAL A 133 -6.25 -10.05 -11.52
CA VAL A 133 -5.71 -9.73 -10.19
C VAL A 133 -4.21 -9.45 -10.24
N GLN A 134 -3.80 -8.35 -9.65
CA GLN A 134 -2.42 -8.02 -9.32
C GLN A 134 -2.21 -8.21 -7.83
N SER A 135 -1.21 -8.99 -7.45
CA SER A 135 -0.85 -9.29 -6.06
C SER A 135 0.46 -8.57 -5.71
N ILE A 136 0.41 -7.64 -4.76
CA ILE A 136 1.58 -6.89 -4.32
C ILE A 136 1.98 -7.34 -2.92
N ASN A 137 3.16 -7.90 -2.81
CA ASN A 137 3.77 -8.37 -1.56
C ASN A 137 5.09 -7.62 -1.32
N PHE A 138 5.52 -7.57 -0.07
CA PHE A 138 6.73 -6.88 0.30
C PHE A 138 7.74 -7.83 0.93
N ARG A 139 9.01 -7.43 0.89
CA ARG A 139 10.12 -8.10 1.58
C ARG A 139 10.37 -7.42 2.91
N GLU A 140 9.40 -7.51 3.80
CA GLU A 140 9.40 -6.83 5.10
C GLU A 140 10.61 -7.17 5.95
N GLN A 141 11.16 -8.38 5.79
CA GLN A 141 12.37 -8.82 6.48
C GLN A 141 13.56 -7.91 6.18
N GLU A 142 13.64 -7.29 4.98
CA GLU A 142 14.77 -6.46 4.59
C GLU A 142 14.80 -5.13 5.36
N SER A 143 13.68 -4.40 5.45
CA SER A 143 13.60 -3.18 6.27
C SER A 143 13.68 -3.49 7.76
N SER A 144 13.09 -4.61 8.19
CA SER A 144 13.16 -5.06 9.58
C SER A 144 14.59 -5.39 10.01
N PHE A 145 15.40 -5.95 9.13
CA PHE A 145 16.82 -6.19 9.37
C PHE A 145 17.56 -4.87 9.67
N LEU A 146 17.35 -3.83 8.84
CA LEU A 146 17.94 -2.53 9.06
C LEU A 146 17.48 -1.89 10.38
N CYS A 147 16.19 -2.05 10.72
CA CYS A 147 15.64 -1.63 11.99
C CYS A 147 16.24 -2.39 13.18
N GLY A 148 16.49 -3.70 13.01
CA GLY A 148 17.19 -4.52 14.00
C GLY A 148 18.63 -4.07 14.23
N MET A 149 19.35 -3.75 13.16
CA MET A 149 20.68 -3.16 13.25
C MET A 149 20.64 -1.83 14.00
N ALA A 150 19.69 -0.93 13.66
CA ALA A 150 19.54 0.34 14.35
C ALA A 150 19.29 0.14 15.86
N ALA A 151 18.39 -0.79 16.22
CA ALA A 151 18.09 -1.12 17.61
C ALA A 151 19.35 -1.60 18.37
N ALA A 152 20.11 -2.53 17.79
CA ALA A 152 21.32 -3.06 18.43
C ALA A 152 22.45 -2.03 18.56
N LEU A 153 22.55 -1.09 17.59
CA LEU A 153 23.57 -0.01 17.63
C LEU A 153 23.29 1.03 18.71
N VAL A 154 22.03 1.23 19.13
CA VAL A 154 21.67 2.21 20.16
C VAL A 154 21.36 1.58 21.51
N SER A 155 21.06 0.29 21.56
CA SER A 155 20.75 -0.42 22.81
C SER A 155 21.93 -0.37 23.78
N LYS A 156 21.63 -0.01 25.04
CA LYS A 156 22.59 0.03 26.14
C LYS A 156 22.57 -1.25 26.96
N THR A 157 21.47 -1.98 26.92
CA THR A 157 21.27 -3.21 27.70
C THR A 157 21.61 -4.48 26.92
N GLY A 158 21.72 -4.40 25.60
CA GLY A 158 21.79 -5.56 24.72
C GLY A 158 20.49 -6.37 24.68
N LYS A 159 19.38 -5.81 25.19
CA LYS A 159 18.06 -6.44 25.20
C LYS A 159 17.08 -5.57 24.44
N VAL A 160 16.47 -6.14 23.43
CA VAL A 160 15.50 -5.45 22.56
C VAL A 160 14.22 -6.28 22.45
N GLY A 161 13.15 -5.66 21.96
CA GLY A 161 11.86 -6.31 21.88
C GLY A 161 11.22 -6.22 20.52
N PHE A 162 10.27 -7.12 20.28
CA PHE A 162 9.36 -7.12 19.16
C PHE A 162 7.93 -7.39 19.65
N VAL A 163 6.97 -6.58 19.19
CA VAL A 163 5.54 -6.77 19.43
C VAL A 163 4.85 -6.86 18.08
N GLY A 164 4.43 -8.06 17.70
CA GLY A 164 3.66 -8.31 16.48
C GLY A 164 2.15 -8.26 16.72
N GLY A 165 1.38 -8.00 15.70
CA GLY A 165 -0.07 -8.11 15.69
C GLY A 165 -0.51 -9.59 15.72
N MET A 166 -1.17 -10.06 14.66
CA MET A 166 -1.52 -11.48 14.53
C MET A 166 -0.28 -12.36 14.38
N ASP A 167 -0.32 -13.54 15.02
CA ASP A 167 0.72 -14.57 14.82
C ASP A 167 0.50 -15.30 13.49
N ILE A 168 1.04 -14.75 12.43
CA ILE A 168 0.95 -15.25 11.06
C ILE A 168 2.30 -15.14 10.35
N PRO A 169 2.53 -15.90 9.25
CA PRO A 169 3.80 -15.89 8.53
C PRO A 169 4.25 -14.49 8.10
N LEU A 170 3.33 -13.62 7.68
CA LEU A 170 3.62 -12.22 7.32
C LEU A 170 4.28 -11.45 8.48
N ILE A 171 3.75 -11.55 9.68
CA ILE A 171 4.31 -10.85 10.87
C ILE A 171 5.58 -11.53 11.37
N ARG A 172 5.69 -12.84 11.17
CA ARG A 172 6.94 -13.58 11.44
C ARG A 172 8.09 -13.14 10.53
N LYS A 173 7.85 -12.66 9.30
CA LYS A 173 8.90 -12.05 8.46
C LYS A 173 9.53 -10.83 9.12
N PHE A 174 8.70 -9.91 9.66
CA PHE A 174 9.19 -8.74 10.40
C PHE A 174 10.03 -9.16 11.61
N ALA A 175 9.52 -10.10 12.42
CA ALA A 175 10.20 -10.58 13.62
C ALA A 175 11.55 -11.24 13.32
N LEU A 176 11.60 -12.07 12.27
CA LEU A 176 12.83 -12.77 11.86
C LEU A 176 13.85 -11.78 11.34
N GLY A 177 13.48 -10.92 10.37
CA GLY A 177 14.40 -9.91 9.83
C GLY A 177 14.96 -8.99 10.91
N TYR A 178 14.09 -8.52 11.83
CA TYR A 178 14.52 -7.72 12.98
C TYR A 178 15.53 -8.46 13.84
N THR A 179 15.24 -9.72 14.18
CA THR A 179 16.15 -10.54 15.01
C THR A 179 17.49 -10.76 14.32
N GLU A 180 17.51 -11.06 13.03
CA GLU A 180 18.74 -11.22 12.25
C GLU A 180 19.56 -9.92 12.22
N GLY A 181 18.91 -8.76 12.01
CA GLY A 181 19.59 -7.47 12.06
C GLY A 181 20.20 -7.14 13.44
N VAL A 182 19.47 -7.46 14.51
CA VAL A 182 20.01 -7.32 15.90
C VAL A 182 21.24 -8.22 16.08
N LYS A 183 21.14 -9.49 15.71
CA LYS A 183 22.20 -10.47 15.87
C LYS A 183 23.39 -10.21 14.95
N PHE A 184 23.18 -9.58 13.80
CA PHE A 184 24.24 -9.16 12.90
C PHE A 184 25.19 -8.12 13.55
N VAL A 185 24.63 -7.22 14.36
CA VAL A 185 25.40 -6.20 15.08
C VAL A 185 25.92 -6.73 16.41
N ASN A 186 25.07 -7.41 17.19
CA ASN A 186 25.40 -7.95 18.50
C ASN A 186 24.88 -9.39 18.63
N PRO A 187 25.71 -10.40 18.35
CA PRO A 187 25.31 -11.82 18.45
C PRO A 187 24.82 -12.22 19.86
N ALA A 188 25.28 -11.56 20.91
CA ALA A 188 24.91 -11.84 22.30
C ALA A 188 23.58 -11.17 22.73
N ALA A 189 23.05 -10.20 21.96
CA ALA A 189 21.82 -9.48 22.33
C ALA A 189 20.63 -10.43 22.50
N GLU A 190 19.77 -10.14 23.47
CA GLU A 190 18.47 -10.83 23.63
C GLU A 190 17.38 -10.11 22.83
N VAL A 191 16.51 -10.89 22.16
CA VAL A 191 15.34 -10.38 21.45
C VAL A 191 14.08 -11.00 22.03
N PHE A 192 13.28 -10.21 22.75
CA PHE A 192 11.98 -10.64 23.25
C PHE A 192 10.94 -10.53 22.14
N GLN A 193 10.10 -11.54 21.97
CA GLN A 193 9.04 -11.52 20.95
C GLN A 193 7.70 -11.87 21.57
N ASN A 194 6.69 -11.05 21.31
CA ASN A 194 5.30 -11.33 21.68
C ASN A 194 4.38 -10.98 20.50
N MET A 195 3.31 -11.74 20.33
CA MET A 195 2.21 -11.42 19.45
C MET A 195 1.00 -10.98 20.26
N THR A 196 0.22 -10.03 19.75
CA THR A 196 -0.95 -9.51 20.47
C THR A 196 -2.16 -10.44 20.38
N GLY A 197 -2.19 -11.35 19.39
CA GLY A 197 -3.26 -12.33 19.26
C GLY A 197 -3.19 -13.15 17.98
N THR A 198 -4.25 -13.91 17.73
CA THR A 198 -4.42 -14.80 16.57
C THR A 198 -5.63 -14.42 15.71
N THR A 199 -6.32 -13.34 16.06
CA THR A 199 -7.50 -12.84 15.36
C THR A 199 -7.30 -11.39 14.92
N PRO A 200 -8.10 -10.85 14.00
CA PRO A 200 -8.00 -9.47 13.55
C PRO A 200 -8.11 -8.39 14.64
N ALA A 201 -8.69 -8.72 15.81
CA ALA A 201 -8.68 -7.81 16.98
C ALA A 201 -7.26 -7.41 17.40
N ALA A 202 -6.25 -8.23 17.08
CA ALA A 202 -4.84 -7.94 17.33
C ALA A 202 -4.33 -6.63 16.71
N TRP A 203 -5.02 -6.09 15.71
CA TRP A 203 -4.64 -4.86 15.02
C TRP A 203 -5.17 -3.58 15.64
N GLY A 204 -6.14 -3.67 16.56
CA GLY A 204 -6.87 -2.52 17.12
C GLY A 204 -6.88 -2.45 18.64
N ASP A 205 -5.87 -2.98 19.34
CA ASP A 205 -5.80 -3.00 20.80
C ASP A 205 -4.52 -2.32 21.34
N PRO A 206 -4.48 -0.96 21.37
CA PRO A 206 -3.33 -0.23 21.91
C PRO A 206 -3.03 -0.55 23.38
N THR A 207 -4.06 -0.90 24.17
CA THR A 207 -3.86 -1.29 25.58
C THR A 207 -3.01 -2.56 25.68
N LYS A 208 -3.34 -3.57 24.89
CA LYS A 208 -2.55 -4.81 24.82
C LYS A 208 -1.14 -4.56 24.32
N GLY A 209 -0.97 -3.68 23.31
CA GLY A 209 0.34 -3.26 22.83
C GLY A 209 1.20 -2.65 23.95
N ALA A 210 0.61 -1.73 24.72
CA ALA A 210 1.28 -1.08 25.85
C ALA A 210 1.65 -2.07 26.97
N GLU A 211 0.77 -3.01 27.32
CA GLU A 211 1.05 -4.04 28.33
C GLU A 211 2.24 -4.92 27.96
N LEU A 212 2.29 -5.39 26.70
CA LEU A 212 3.39 -6.21 26.20
C LEU A 212 4.72 -5.43 26.19
N ALA A 213 4.67 -4.16 25.75
CA ALA A 213 5.84 -3.30 25.77
C ALA A 213 6.36 -3.07 27.20
N LYS A 214 5.48 -2.74 28.15
CA LYS A 214 5.85 -2.59 29.58
C LYS A 214 6.47 -3.86 30.16
N SER A 215 5.91 -5.04 29.80
CA SER A 215 6.47 -6.34 30.22
C SER A 215 7.90 -6.54 29.67
N GLN A 216 8.15 -6.22 28.40
CA GLN A 216 9.48 -6.34 27.81
C GLN A 216 10.47 -5.32 28.40
N PHE A 217 10.04 -4.07 28.65
CA PHE A 217 10.85 -3.07 29.35
C PHE A 217 11.20 -3.51 30.79
N GLY A 218 10.23 -4.11 31.48
CA GLY A 218 10.47 -4.68 32.83
C GLY A 218 11.52 -5.82 32.86
N ARG A 219 11.69 -6.51 31.72
CA ARG A 219 12.72 -7.54 31.49
C ARG A 219 14.07 -6.94 31.05
N GLY A 220 14.14 -5.63 30.89
CA GLY A 220 15.36 -4.90 30.56
C GLY A 220 15.50 -4.51 29.08
N ALA A 221 14.48 -4.71 28.22
CA ALA A 221 14.51 -4.15 26.88
C ALA A 221 14.63 -2.63 26.94
N ASP A 222 15.31 -2.02 25.98
CA ASP A 222 15.41 -0.57 25.86
C ASP A 222 15.02 -0.02 24.49
N VAL A 223 14.79 -0.90 23.50
CA VAL A 223 14.22 -0.60 22.19
C VAL A 223 13.18 -1.68 21.85
N ILE A 224 11.98 -1.29 21.45
CA ILE A 224 10.94 -2.23 21.00
C ILE A 224 10.46 -1.85 19.60
N PHE A 225 10.52 -2.80 18.67
CA PHE A 225 9.90 -2.70 17.36
C PHE A 225 8.48 -3.29 17.39
N HIS A 226 7.52 -2.58 16.84
CA HIS A 226 6.18 -3.13 16.65
C HIS A 226 5.85 -3.36 15.15
N ALA A 227 5.09 -4.41 14.87
CA ALA A 227 4.43 -4.66 13.59
C ALA A 227 2.98 -5.08 13.89
N ALA A 228 2.15 -4.12 14.32
CA ALA A 228 0.87 -4.39 14.97
C ALA A 228 -0.25 -3.37 14.63
N GLY A 229 -0.12 -2.60 13.54
CA GLY A 229 -1.13 -1.62 13.15
C GLY A 229 -1.41 -0.62 14.26
N ALA A 230 -2.69 -0.28 14.51
CA ALA A 230 -3.09 0.66 15.57
C ALA A 230 -2.69 0.20 16.99
N THR A 231 -2.56 -1.09 17.24
CA THR A 231 -2.02 -1.65 18.50
C THR A 231 -0.62 -1.13 18.79
N GLY A 232 0.19 -0.87 17.76
CA GLY A 232 1.53 -0.32 17.86
C GLY A 232 1.59 1.09 18.47
N ILE A 233 0.52 1.87 18.41
CA ILE A 233 0.43 3.18 19.06
C ILE A 233 0.64 3.03 20.58
N GLY A 234 0.06 1.98 21.17
CA GLY A 234 0.25 1.67 22.58
C GLY A 234 1.70 1.30 22.93
N VAL A 235 2.38 0.57 22.04
CA VAL A 235 3.81 0.23 22.21
C VAL A 235 4.67 1.50 22.23
N MET A 236 4.45 2.40 21.26
CA MET A 236 5.19 3.66 21.16
C MET A 236 4.92 4.58 22.34
N GLN A 237 3.66 4.67 22.80
CA GLN A 237 3.33 5.45 23.99
C GLN A 237 4.02 4.89 25.25
N ALA A 238 4.00 3.56 25.43
CA ALA A 238 4.67 2.93 26.57
C ALA A 238 6.19 3.14 26.54
N ALA A 239 6.82 3.15 25.35
CA ALA A 239 8.24 3.46 25.19
C ALA A 239 8.54 4.90 25.61
N LYS A 240 7.76 5.87 25.15
CA LYS A 240 7.88 7.28 25.53
C LYS A 240 7.76 7.46 27.03
N ASP A 241 6.72 6.87 27.65
CA ASP A 241 6.45 7.01 29.10
C ASP A 241 7.57 6.41 29.95
N ALA A 242 8.22 5.34 29.46
CA ALA A 242 9.35 4.68 30.12
C ALA A 242 10.71 5.35 29.82
N GLY A 243 10.76 6.42 29.02
CA GLY A 243 12.03 7.01 28.57
C GLY A 243 12.89 6.05 27.74
N LYS A 244 12.23 5.14 27.00
CA LYS A 244 12.83 4.11 26.14
C LYS A 244 12.55 4.42 24.68
N LEU A 245 13.06 3.58 23.78
CA LEU A 245 12.90 3.75 22.34
C LEU A 245 11.89 2.76 21.75
N SER A 246 11.21 3.19 20.72
CA SER A 246 10.38 2.34 19.88
C SER A 246 10.78 2.44 18.41
N ILE A 247 10.34 1.47 17.61
CA ILE A 247 10.46 1.48 16.15
C ILE A 247 9.05 1.33 15.58
N GLY A 248 8.70 2.23 14.66
CA GLY A 248 7.42 2.27 13.96
C GLY A 248 7.33 1.25 12.82
N CYS A 249 6.13 1.11 12.24
CA CYS A 249 5.84 0.16 11.17
C CYS A 249 4.94 0.76 10.08
N ASP A 250 5.12 0.28 8.85
CA ASP A 250 4.39 0.60 7.63
C ASP A 250 4.57 2.05 7.18
N SER A 251 4.11 3.00 7.97
CA SER A 251 4.27 4.44 7.75
C SER A 251 5.47 5.00 8.51
N ASN A 252 5.95 6.17 8.10
CA ASN A 252 6.89 6.92 8.92
C ASN A 252 6.15 7.46 10.15
N GLN A 253 6.39 6.87 11.30
CA GLN A 253 5.76 7.20 12.58
C GLN A 253 6.68 8.01 13.52
N ASN A 254 7.85 8.46 13.04
CA ASN A 254 8.83 9.19 13.85
C ASN A 254 8.24 10.44 14.51
N TYR A 255 7.31 11.12 13.85
CA TYR A 255 6.65 12.33 14.30
C TYR A 255 5.70 12.13 15.49
N LEU A 256 5.26 10.89 15.75
CA LEU A 256 4.32 10.61 16.85
C LEU A 256 4.95 10.87 18.23
N HIS A 257 6.20 10.49 18.38
CA HIS A 257 6.96 10.71 19.61
C HIS A 257 8.42 11.09 19.30
N PRO A 258 8.68 12.36 18.89
CA PRO A 258 10.02 12.82 18.58
C PRO A 258 11.00 12.54 19.71
N GLY A 259 12.16 11.93 19.40
CA GLY A 259 13.17 11.55 20.38
C GLY A 259 12.90 10.26 21.15
N SER A 260 11.75 9.58 20.92
CA SER A 260 11.44 8.25 21.43
C SER A 260 11.22 7.22 20.32
N VAL A 261 10.86 7.64 19.12
CA VAL A 261 10.82 6.75 17.95
C VAL A 261 12.17 6.79 17.26
N LEU A 262 12.91 5.67 17.31
CA LEU A 262 14.25 5.52 16.75
C LEU A 262 14.25 5.62 15.23
N THR A 263 13.33 4.91 14.61
CA THR A 263 13.07 4.87 13.16
C THR A 263 11.72 4.19 12.92
N SER A 264 11.32 4.04 11.65
CA SER A 264 10.16 3.23 11.28
C SER A 264 10.53 2.30 10.13
N ALA A 265 10.11 1.03 10.20
CA ALA A 265 10.17 0.10 9.08
C ALA A 265 9.09 0.47 8.08
N VAL A 266 9.46 1.30 7.12
CA VAL A 266 8.52 1.83 6.11
C VAL A 266 8.22 0.75 5.07
N LYS A 267 6.95 0.64 4.74
CA LYS A 267 6.40 -0.25 3.71
C LYS A 267 5.62 0.58 2.70
N GLY A 268 5.96 0.49 1.44
CA GLY A 268 5.49 1.37 0.37
C GLY A 268 4.03 1.16 -0.05
N VAL A 269 3.12 0.97 0.90
CA VAL A 269 1.70 0.72 0.63
C VAL A 269 1.06 1.89 -0.11
N SER A 270 1.38 3.13 0.28
CA SER A 270 0.90 4.34 -0.39
C SER A 270 1.35 4.40 -1.85
N VAL A 271 2.60 4.03 -2.11
CA VAL A 271 3.16 3.98 -3.47
C VAL A 271 2.47 2.88 -4.28
N ALA A 272 2.23 1.71 -3.68
CA ALA A 272 1.55 0.60 -4.33
C ALA A 272 0.10 0.95 -4.75
N VAL A 273 -0.67 1.58 -3.86
CA VAL A 273 -2.04 2.03 -4.16
C VAL A 273 -2.05 3.11 -5.23
N TYR A 274 -1.20 4.13 -5.07
CA TYR A 274 -1.07 5.20 -6.07
C TYR A 274 -0.74 4.64 -7.45
N LYS A 275 0.25 3.73 -7.51
CA LYS A 275 0.68 3.10 -8.75
C LYS A 275 -0.42 2.22 -9.36
N ALA A 276 -1.12 1.42 -8.57
CA ALA A 276 -2.22 0.58 -9.04
C ALA A 276 -3.32 1.42 -9.72
N PHE A 277 -3.73 2.53 -9.11
CA PHE A 277 -4.69 3.45 -9.70
C PHE A 277 -4.16 4.14 -10.95
N SER A 278 -2.91 4.61 -10.91
CA SER A 278 -2.27 5.32 -12.03
C SER A 278 -2.09 4.41 -13.25
N ASP A 279 -1.58 3.19 -13.03
CA ASP A 279 -1.39 2.21 -14.11
C ASP A 279 -2.74 1.77 -14.70
N ALA A 280 -3.77 1.59 -13.87
CA ALA A 280 -5.10 1.24 -14.35
C ALA A 280 -5.73 2.36 -15.19
N LYS A 281 -5.53 3.62 -14.78
CA LYS A 281 -5.98 4.80 -15.54
C LYS A 281 -5.23 4.95 -16.86
N ALA A 282 -3.93 4.68 -16.85
CA ALA A 282 -3.07 4.78 -18.05
C ALA A 282 -3.16 3.56 -18.98
N GLY A 283 -3.89 2.49 -18.60
CA GLY A 283 -3.95 1.25 -19.37
C GLY A 283 -2.69 0.38 -19.28
N THR A 284 -1.77 0.68 -18.37
CA THR A 284 -0.49 -0.05 -18.18
C THR A 284 -0.53 -1.06 -17.02
N TRP A 285 -1.63 -1.11 -16.29
CA TRP A 285 -1.83 -2.08 -15.21
C TRP A 285 -1.76 -3.52 -15.75
N LYS A 286 -1.05 -4.39 -15.02
CA LYS A 286 -0.88 -5.81 -15.39
C LYS A 286 -1.22 -6.71 -14.21
N PRO A 287 -1.90 -7.84 -14.44
CA PRO A 287 -2.08 -8.86 -13.41
C PRO A 287 -0.74 -9.55 -13.10
N GLY A 288 -0.75 -10.38 -12.06
CA GLY A 288 0.40 -11.17 -11.64
C GLY A 288 0.95 -10.74 -10.29
N GLN A 289 2.09 -11.32 -9.91
CA GLN A 289 2.68 -11.15 -8.60
C GLN A 289 3.85 -10.17 -8.64
N LEU A 290 3.90 -9.26 -7.69
CA LEU A 290 5.00 -8.33 -7.45
C LEU A 290 5.50 -8.51 -6.02
N PHE A 291 6.83 -8.58 -5.86
CA PHE A 291 7.50 -8.63 -4.56
C PHE A 291 8.44 -7.43 -4.47
N LEU A 292 8.13 -6.51 -3.56
CA LEU A 292 8.81 -5.22 -3.46
C LEU A 292 9.69 -5.20 -2.21
N GLY A 293 10.99 -5.19 -2.42
CA GLY A 293 12.01 -5.08 -1.37
C GLY A 293 12.73 -3.73 -1.39
N LEU A 294 13.92 -3.69 -0.81
CA LEU A 294 14.82 -2.52 -0.83
C LEU A 294 15.23 -2.16 -2.26
N ALA A 295 15.48 -3.14 -3.12
CA ALA A 295 15.89 -2.94 -4.50
C ALA A 295 14.80 -2.24 -5.34
N GLU A 296 13.53 -2.56 -5.07
CA GLU A 296 12.37 -1.98 -5.73
C GLU A 296 11.85 -0.72 -5.02
N ASN A 297 12.53 -0.24 -3.96
CA ASN A 297 12.07 0.83 -3.08
C ASN A 297 10.68 0.56 -2.48
N GLY A 298 10.36 -0.71 -2.28
CA GLY A 298 9.09 -1.15 -1.68
C GLY A 298 9.12 -1.10 -0.15
N VAL A 299 10.28 -1.21 0.44
CA VAL A 299 10.49 -1.10 1.89
C VAL A 299 11.75 -0.28 2.18
N ASP A 300 11.83 0.33 3.36
CA ASP A 300 13.00 1.07 3.83
C ASP A 300 12.92 1.30 5.35
N TYR A 301 13.93 1.96 5.91
CA TYR A 301 13.86 2.59 7.23
C TYR A 301 13.71 4.11 7.07
N SER A 302 13.04 4.78 8.02
CA SER A 302 12.83 6.22 7.96
C SER A 302 13.95 6.99 8.68
N LEU A 303 14.31 8.14 8.08
CA LEU A 303 15.27 9.08 8.66
C LEU A 303 14.83 10.51 8.32
N ASP A 304 14.54 11.29 9.34
CA ASP A 304 14.03 12.67 9.23
C ASP A 304 14.48 13.53 10.43
N GLU A 305 13.92 14.73 10.54
CA GLU A 305 14.20 15.69 11.61
C GLU A 305 13.83 15.17 13.00
N PHE A 306 12.85 14.26 13.14
CA PHE A 306 12.35 13.76 14.42
C PHE A 306 13.27 12.72 15.06
N ASN A 307 14.03 11.98 14.25
CA ASN A 307 14.92 10.92 14.75
C ASN A 307 16.41 11.16 14.46
N ARG A 308 16.78 12.27 13.81
CA ARG A 308 18.18 12.58 13.44
C ARG A 308 19.14 12.60 14.64
N LYS A 309 18.65 12.93 15.83
CA LYS A 309 19.47 12.91 17.06
C LYS A 309 19.73 11.49 17.59
N LEU A 310 18.91 10.53 17.21
CA LEU A 310 19.02 9.12 17.63
C LEU A 310 19.85 8.32 16.61
N ILE A 311 19.69 8.59 15.32
CA ILE A 311 20.47 7.99 14.24
C ILE A 311 21.62 8.93 13.89
N THR A 312 22.77 8.71 14.54
CA THR A 312 23.98 9.52 14.25
C THR A 312 24.51 9.24 12.85
N PRO A 313 25.39 10.12 12.29
CA PRO A 313 26.01 9.87 11.00
C PRO A 313 26.73 8.52 10.88
N GLU A 314 27.34 8.05 11.99
CA GLU A 314 28.05 6.76 12.05
C GLU A 314 27.04 5.59 11.97
N ILE A 315 25.90 5.68 12.65
CA ILE A 315 24.83 4.70 12.58
C ILE A 315 24.24 4.69 11.16
N GLU A 316 23.94 5.87 10.64
CA GLU A 316 23.40 6.02 9.28
C GLU A 316 24.34 5.40 8.24
N ALA A 317 25.64 5.63 8.32
CA ALA A 317 26.63 5.05 7.41
C ALA A 317 26.59 3.52 7.41
N LYS A 318 26.48 2.90 8.61
CA LYS A 318 26.37 1.43 8.75
C LYS A 318 25.05 0.90 8.16
N LEU A 319 23.93 1.59 8.39
CA LEU A 319 22.63 1.20 7.82
C LEU A 319 22.63 1.34 6.29
N ARG A 320 23.19 2.40 5.74
CA ARG A 320 23.30 2.59 4.29
C ARG A 320 24.19 1.53 3.65
N GLN A 321 25.30 1.16 4.29
CA GLN A 321 26.17 0.10 3.79
C GLN A 321 25.43 -1.24 3.78
N ALA A 322 24.75 -1.59 4.88
CA ALA A 322 23.99 -2.82 4.97
C ALA A 322 22.83 -2.86 3.93
N LYS A 323 22.12 -1.75 3.73
CA LYS A 323 21.11 -1.62 2.67
C LYS A 323 21.72 -1.91 1.29
N ALA A 324 22.85 -1.31 0.97
CA ALA A 324 23.56 -1.56 -0.29
C ALA A 324 23.99 -3.02 -0.43
N ASP A 325 24.46 -3.64 0.65
CA ASP A 325 24.91 -5.03 0.66
C ASP A 325 23.74 -6.03 0.57
N ILE A 326 22.56 -5.70 1.11
CA ILE A 326 21.33 -6.49 0.91
C ILE A 326 20.88 -6.39 -0.55
N ILE A 327 20.82 -5.19 -1.12
CA ILE A 327 20.45 -4.99 -2.54
C ILE A 327 21.41 -5.71 -3.47
N ALA A 328 22.71 -5.71 -3.15
CA ALA A 328 23.75 -6.41 -3.92
C ALA A 328 23.77 -7.94 -3.67
N GLY A 329 22.94 -8.47 -2.77
CA GLY A 329 22.88 -9.89 -2.41
C GLY A 329 24.06 -10.40 -1.58
N LYS A 330 24.91 -9.50 -1.05
CA LYS A 330 26.03 -9.85 -0.14
C LYS A 330 25.52 -10.21 1.25
N ILE A 331 24.51 -9.50 1.75
CA ILE A 331 23.75 -9.87 2.95
C ILE A 331 22.44 -10.49 2.48
N LYS A 332 22.21 -11.73 2.88
CA LYS A 332 20.97 -12.46 2.61
C LYS A 332 20.11 -12.45 3.86
N VAL A 333 19.04 -11.69 3.84
CA VAL A 333 18.04 -11.68 4.93
C VAL A 333 17.07 -12.84 4.70
N THR A 334 16.87 -13.66 5.74
CA THR A 334 16.03 -14.86 5.62
C THR A 334 14.55 -14.46 5.52
N GLU A 335 13.87 -15.01 4.52
CA GLU A 335 12.42 -14.95 4.44
C GLU A 335 11.80 -16.04 5.30
N TYR A 336 10.93 -15.66 6.24
CA TYR A 336 10.19 -16.64 7.05
C TYR A 336 9.29 -17.50 6.16
N LYS A 337 9.40 -18.81 6.30
CA LYS A 337 8.51 -19.79 5.66
C LYS A 337 7.78 -20.56 6.77
N ALA A 338 6.46 -20.62 6.69
CA ALA A 338 5.69 -21.50 7.56
C ALA A 338 6.13 -22.96 7.29
N GLN A 339 6.32 -23.70 8.39
CA GLN A 339 6.58 -25.14 8.33
C GLN A 339 5.29 -25.90 8.04
#